data_24f9deb90930cfb7cc0b460ad87d31f9
#
_entry.id   24f9deb90930cfb7cc0b460ad87d31f9
#
_cell.length_a   1.000
_cell.length_b   1.000
_cell.length_c   1.000
_cell.angle_alpha   90.00
_cell.angle_beta   90.00
_cell.angle_gamma   90.00
#
_symmetry.space_group_name_H-M   'P 1'
#
loop_
_entity.id
_entity.type
_entity.pdbx_description
1 polymer ?
#
loop_
_entity_poly.entity_id
_entity_poly.type
_entity_poly.pdbx_seq_one_letter_code
_entity_poly.pdbx_strand_id
1 'polypeptide(L)'
;SKIYCMCLHDHHLNNLIKLKYIPVGLGSHKFSDSWLKDNTKINISEKNPYYGEYTFYYWFWKNILGNSEDRTWFGFTGYRYHWSQKNNIHSDELNAMINKDNFYQFILKKIPSEWDETDVVLGQKMKVNNWKLSKIFKHAKKKFLLNPSYFIKSNQNIKLHFDVFHGDGLIDKAINVLDEADRKDFKEFILNENSFNRENLFFL
;
A
#
# COMPACT_ATOMS: atom_id res chain seq x y z
N SER A 1 -8.40 16.24 -9.45
CA SER A 1 -7.70 15.06 -8.93
C SER A 1 -6.97 14.31 -10.02
N LYS A 2 -5.83 13.75 -9.70
CA LYS A 2 -5.01 12.95 -10.60
C LYS A 2 -4.72 11.61 -9.92
N ILE A 3 -5.03 10.49 -10.59
CA ILE A 3 -4.77 9.15 -10.04
C ILE A 3 -3.67 8.49 -10.86
N TYR A 4 -2.56 8.18 -10.21
CA TYR A 4 -1.40 7.53 -10.80
C TYR A 4 -1.48 6.02 -10.55
N CYS A 5 -1.37 5.22 -11.61
CA CYS A 5 -1.39 3.77 -11.50
C CYS A 5 -0.01 3.20 -11.87
N MET A 6 0.65 2.65 -10.89
CA MET A 6 2.00 2.09 -11.02
C MET A 6 1.95 0.68 -11.58
N CYS A 7 2.72 0.44 -12.63
CA CYS A 7 2.77 -0.81 -13.38
C CYS A 7 4.21 -1.25 -13.67
N LEU A 8 4.42 -2.56 -13.70
CA LEU A 8 5.69 -3.16 -14.12
C LEU A 8 5.67 -3.62 -15.59
N HIS A 9 4.48 -3.60 -16.24
CA HIS A 9 4.28 -4.04 -17.62
C HIS A 9 3.29 -3.14 -18.35
N ASP A 10 3.43 -3.03 -19.66
CA ASP A 10 2.68 -2.11 -20.51
C ASP A 10 1.28 -2.59 -20.94
N HIS A 11 0.96 -3.87 -20.79
CA HIS A 11 -0.32 -4.45 -21.24
C HIS A 11 -1.58 -3.91 -20.51
N HIS A 12 -1.40 -3.14 -19.43
CA HIS A 12 -2.51 -2.51 -18.70
C HIS A 12 -2.99 -1.17 -19.29
N LEU A 13 -2.26 -0.60 -20.25
CA LEU A 13 -2.48 0.77 -20.75
C LEU A 13 -3.94 1.07 -21.13
N ASN A 14 -4.55 0.20 -21.95
CA ASN A 14 -5.92 0.41 -22.42
C ASN A 14 -6.96 0.48 -21.28
N ASN A 15 -6.75 -0.30 -20.23
CA ASN A 15 -7.62 -0.28 -19.04
C ASN A 15 -7.44 1.01 -18.25
N LEU A 16 -6.21 1.49 -18.09
CA LEU A 16 -5.89 2.71 -17.35
C LEU A 16 -6.45 3.94 -18.08
N ILE A 17 -6.37 3.99 -19.41
CA ILE A 17 -6.97 5.05 -20.22
C ILE A 17 -8.51 5.08 -20.03
N LYS A 18 -9.19 3.92 -20.05
CA LYS A 18 -10.63 3.84 -19.77
C LYS A 18 -11.00 4.34 -18.37
N LEU A 19 -10.14 4.13 -17.39
CA LEU A 19 -10.29 4.62 -16.01
C LEU A 19 -9.92 6.09 -15.85
N LYS A 20 -9.35 6.71 -16.87
CA LYS A 20 -8.76 8.06 -16.81
C LYS A 20 -7.63 8.16 -15.74
N TYR A 21 -6.92 7.07 -15.50
CA TYR A 21 -5.75 7.05 -14.66
C TYR A 21 -4.50 7.42 -15.46
N ILE A 22 -3.54 8.02 -14.78
CA ILE A 22 -2.23 8.31 -15.36
C ILE A 22 -1.38 7.03 -15.27
N PRO A 23 -1.02 6.41 -16.39
CA PRO A 23 -0.21 5.21 -16.39
C PRO A 23 1.23 5.54 -16.02
N VAL A 24 1.78 4.83 -15.02
CA VAL A 24 3.15 4.99 -14.54
C VAL A 24 3.93 3.70 -14.74
N GLY A 25 4.98 3.76 -15.54
CA GLY A 25 5.90 2.65 -15.77
C GLY A 25 7.06 2.70 -14.80
N LEU A 26 7.31 1.59 -14.10
CA LEU A 26 8.37 1.44 -13.10
C LEU A 26 9.51 0.56 -13.59
N GLY A 27 10.70 0.89 -13.13
CA GLY A 27 11.89 0.06 -13.30
C GLY A 27 12.43 0.02 -14.72
N SER A 28 13.03 -1.12 -15.09
CA SER A 28 13.80 -1.27 -16.33
C SER A 28 12.97 -1.69 -17.55
N HIS A 29 11.68 -1.98 -17.41
CA HIS A 29 10.83 -2.35 -18.55
C HIS A 29 10.69 -1.19 -19.54
N LYS A 30 10.65 -1.52 -20.83
CA LYS A 30 10.47 -0.53 -21.90
C LYS A 30 8.99 -0.23 -22.05
N PHE A 31 8.59 0.93 -21.57
CA PHE A 31 7.25 1.47 -21.75
C PHE A 31 7.18 2.41 -22.96
N SER A 32 6.04 2.47 -23.64
CA SER A 32 5.77 3.42 -24.73
C SER A 32 5.75 4.87 -24.20
N ASP A 33 5.69 5.84 -25.10
CA ASP A 33 5.66 7.26 -24.73
C ASP A 33 4.33 7.72 -24.11
N SER A 34 3.32 6.86 -24.14
CA SER A 34 2.04 7.09 -23.45
C SER A 34 2.15 6.90 -21.93
N TRP A 35 3.25 6.40 -21.42
CA TRP A 35 3.50 6.16 -20.01
C TRP A 35 4.33 7.28 -19.38
N LEU A 36 3.92 7.71 -18.20
CA LEU A 36 4.82 8.43 -17.31
C LEU A 36 5.87 7.45 -16.79
N LYS A 37 7.14 7.85 -16.77
CA LYS A 37 8.24 6.95 -16.41
C LYS A 37 9.00 7.50 -15.21
N ASP A 38 9.23 6.66 -14.21
CA ASP A 38 9.96 7.03 -12.99
C ASP A 38 11.49 7.17 -13.19
N ASN A 39 11.99 6.83 -14.38
CA ASN A 39 13.40 6.91 -14.75
C ASN A 39 13.79 8.21 -15.48
N THR A 40 12.94 9.23 -15.40
CA THR A 40 13.15 10.54 -16.01
C THR A 40 13.50 11.59 -14.93
N LYS A 41 14.10 12.72 -15.32
CA LYS A 41 14.41 13.84 -14.42
C LYS A 41 15.14 13.38 -13.14
N ILE A 42 14.84 13.99 -11.98
CA ILE A 42 15.40 13.58 -10.68
C ILE A 42 14.75 12.27 -10.24
N ASN A 43 15.49 11.18 -10.18
CA ASN A 43 14.98 9.85 -9.93
C ASN A 43 15.96 8.93 -9.19
N ILE A 44 15.45 7.80 -8.74
CA ILE A 44 16.17 6.67 -8.15
C ILE A 44 15.68 5.35 -8.75
N SER A 45 15.29 5.34 -10.01
CA SER A 45 14.63 4.20 -10.68
C SER A 45 15.50 2.94 -10.73
N GLU A 46 16.84 3.09 -10.72
CA GLU A 46 17.78 1.96 -10.65
C GLU A 46 17.63 1.15 -9.34
N LYS A 47 17.03 1.76 -8.30
CA LYS A 47 16.76 1.09 -7.02
C LYS A 47 15.41 0.36 -7.00
N ASN A 48 14.64 0.40 -8.08
CA ASN A 48 13.33 -0.24 -8.16
C ASN A 48 13.31 -1.73 -7.74
N PRO A 49 14.33 -2.56 -8.04
CA PRO A 49 14.35 -3.96 -7.56
C PRO A 49 14.28 -4.12 -6.03
N TYR A 50 14.64 -3.09 -5.28
CA TYR A 50 14.66 -3.11 -3.81
C TYR A 50 13.55 -2.25 -3.19
N TYR A 51 13.19 -1.15 -3.86
CA TYR A 51 12.26 -0.15 -3.34
C TYR A 51 10.85 -0.23 -3.96
N GLY A 52 10.67 -1.00 -5.06
CA GLY A 52 9.37 -1.12 -5.72
C GLY A 52 8.79 0.25 -6.08
N GLU A 53 7.51 0.46 -5.76
CA GLU A 53 6.78 1.71 -6.03
C GLU A 53 7.33 2.96 -5.36
N TYR A 54 8.17 2.82 -4.34
CA TYR A 54 8.81 3.97 -3.69
C TYR A 54 9.73 4.76 -4.62
N THR A 55 10.23 4.15 -5.71
CA THR A 55 10.98 4.89 -6.73
C THR A 55 10.12 5.94 -7.41
N PHE A 56 8.84 5.63 -7.67
CA PHE A 56 7.89 6.60 -8.20
C PHE A 56 7.51 7.66 -7.17
N TYR A 57 7.28 7.30 -5.91
CA TYR A 57 6.98 8.30 -4.87
C TYR A 57 8.11 9.31 -4.71
N TYR A 58 9.36 8.85 -4.74
CA TYR A 58 10.52 9.75 -4.77
C TYR A 58 10.51 10.66 -6.01
N TRP A 59 10.28 10.08 -7.19
CA TRP A 59 10.20 10.83 -8.44
C TRP A 59 9.07 11.86 -8.40
N PHE A 60 7.89 11.48 -7.91
CA PHE A 60 6.72 12.35 -7.77
C PHE A 60 7.02 13.53 -6.83
N TRP A 61 7.58 13.23 -5.66
CA TRP A 61 7.98 14.25 -4.70
C TRP A 61 8.94 15.27 -5.32
N LYS A 62 10.00 14.81 -5.99
CA LYS A 62 11.04 15.67 -6.54
C LYS A 62 10.62 16.47 -7.78
N ASN A 63 9.64 15.99 -8.55
CA ASN A 63 9.36 16.55 -9.88
C ASN A 63 7.95 17.12 -10.04
N ILE A 64 7.00 16.75 -9.16
CA ILE A 64 5.59 17.12 -9.31
C ILE A 64 5.07 17.86 -8.07
N LEU A 65 5.26 17.33 -6.88
CA LEU A 65 4.57 17.80 -5.67
C LEU A 65 4.82 19.28 -5.38
N GLY A 66 6.07 19.73 -5.43
CA GLY A 66 6.43 21.12 -5.14
C GLY A 66 5.97 22.15 -6.17
N ASN A 67 5.49 21.70 -7.34
CA ASN A 67 5.00 22.55 -8.43
C ASN A 67 3.47 22.38 -8.66
N SER A 68 2.79 21.74 -7.75
CA SER A 68 1.35 21.50 -7.89
C SER A 68 0.56 22.66 -7.31
N GLU A 69 -0.63 22.88 -7.88
CA GLU A 69 -1.59 23.84 -7.35
C GLU A 69 -2.15 23.33 -6.01
N ASP A 70 -2.36 24.24 -5.07
CA ASP A 70 -3.04 23.96 -3.82
C ASP A 70 -4.40 23.29 -4.06
N ARG A 71 -4.76 22.35 -3.19
CA ARG A 71 -6.00 21.56 -3.25
C ARG A 71 -6.11 20.58 -4.43
N THR A 72 -5.01 20.21 -5.07
CA THR A 72 -5.04 19.12 -6.05
C THR A 72 -4.87 17.78 -5.34
N TRP A 73 -5.90 16.94 -5.39
CA TRP A 73 -5.82 15.57 -4.91
C TRP A 73 -4.98 14.69 -5.83
N PHE A 74 -3.98 14.03 -5.28
CA PHE A 74 -3.14 13.04 -5.94
C PHE A 74 -3.42 11.67 -5.35
N GLY A 75 -3.94 10.74 -6.17
CA GLY A 75 -4.17 9.37 -5.77
C GLY A 75 -3.13 8.43 -6.34
N PHE A 76 -2.76 7.44 -5.56
CA PHE A 76 -1.80 6.40 -5.96
C PHE A 76 -2.46 5.04 -5.90
N THR A 77 -2.23 4.24 -6.95
CA THR A 77 -2.75 2.87 -7.05
C THR A 77 -1.76 1.99 -7.83
N GLY A 78 -1.86 0.69 -7.66
CA GLY A 78 -1.15 -0.29 -8.47
C GLY A 78 -2.10 -0.98 -9.45
N TYR A 79 -1.56 -1.65 -10.44
CA TYR A 79 -2.35 -2.36 -11.46
C TYR A 79 -3.25 -3.47 -10.89
N ARG A 80 -3.02 -3.94 -9.68
CA ARG A 80 -3.80 -4.98 -8.98
C ARG A 80 -4.80 -4.44 -7.98
N TYR A 81 -4.71 -3.18 -7.62
CA TYR A 81 -5.50 -2.56 -6.56
C TYR A 81 -6.07 -1.26 -7.07
N HIS A 82 -7.35 -1.04 -6.80
CA HIS A 82 -8.03 0.18 -7.21
C HIS A 82 -8.86 0.71 -6.06
N TRP A 83 -9.03 2.03 -6.04
CA TRP A 83 -9.89 2.69 -5.08
C TRP A 83 -11.36 2.42 -5.42
N SER A 84 -12.15 2.10 -4.40
CA SER A 84 -13.58 1.83 -4.55
C SER A 84 -14.42 3.06 -4.22
N GLN A 85 -15.55 3.21 -4.91
CA GLN A 85 -16.57 4.21 -4.57
C GLN A 85 -17.41 3.83 -3.35
N LYS A 86 -17.36 2.57 -2.90
CA LYS A 86 -18.20 2.07 -1.81
C LYS A 86 -17.41 2.02 -0.50
N ASN A 87 -17.59 3.05 0.32
CA ASN A 87 -16.86 3.22 1.58
C ASN A 87 -17.29 2.26 2.71
N ASN A 88 -18.50 1.66 2.64
CA ASN A 88 -19.10 0.90 3.75
C ASN A 88 -19.09 -0.63 3.55
N ILE A 89 -18.44 -1.13 2.51
CA ILE A 89 -18.36 -2.56 2.25
C ILE A 89 -16.94 -3.03 2.58
N HIS A 90 -16.84 -4.12 3.36
CA HIS A 90 -15.54 -4.72 3.64
C HIS A 90 -14.89 -5.22 2.34
N SER A 91 -13.56 -5.10 2.23
CA SER A 91 -12.82 -5.45 1.00
C SER A 91 -13.08 -6.87 0.50
N ASP A 92 -13.23 -7.83 1.42
CA ASP A 92 -13.49 -9.22 1.04
C ASP A 92 -14.89 -9.41 0.45
N GLU A 93 -15.90 -8.74 1.00
CA GLU A 93 -17.27 -8.73 0.47
C GLU A 93 -17.32 -8.05 -0.89
N LEU A 94 -16.64 -6.90 -1.01
CA LEU A 94 -16.54 -6.16 -2.27
C LEU A 94 -15.87 -7.00 -3.36
N ASN A 95 -14.76 -7.67 -3.05
CA ASN A 95 -14.05 -8.53 -3.97
C ASN A 95 -14.91 -9.73 -4.43
N ALA A 96 -15.77 -10.26 -3.57
CA ALA A 96 -16.71 -11.33 -3.93
C ALA A 96 -17.80 -10.86 -4.92
N MET A 97 -18.13 -9.57 -4.91
CA MET A 97 -19.15 -8.98 -5.80
C MET A 97 -18.59 -8.54 -7.17
N ILE A 98 -17.27 -8.33 -7.26
CA ILE A 98 -16.61 -7.79 -8.46
C ILE A 98 -16.25 -8.93 -9.42
N ASN A 99 -16.58 -8.74 -10.69
CA ASN A 99 -16.14 -9.55 -11.81
C ASN A 99 -15.66 -8.67 -12.97
N LYS A 100 -15.21 -9.29 -14.07
CA LYS A 100 -14.67 -8.56 -15.24
C LYS A 100 -15.68 -7.61 -15.88
N ASP A 101 -16.98 -7.92 -15.80
CA ASP A 101 -18.04 -7.17 -16.49
C ASP A 101 -18.53 -5.98 -15.67
N ASN A 102 -18.50 -6.08 -14.32
CA ASN A 102 -19.00 -5.04 -13.43
C ASN A 102 -17.90 -4.22 -12.73
N PHE A 103 -16.62 -4.58 -12.91
CA PHE A 103 -15.47 -3.97 -12.25
C PHE A 103 -15.47 -2.43 -12.28
N TYR A 104 -15.73 -1.84 -13.45
CA TYR A 104 -15.72 -0.39 -13.62
C TYR A 104 -16.80 0.37 -12.84
N GLN A 105 -17.84 -0.32 -12.37
CA GLN A 105 -18.91 0.27 -11.59
C GLN A 105 -18.50 0.54 -10.14
N PHE A 106 -17.49 -0.16 -9.67
CA PHE A 106 -17.01 -0.08 -8.27
C PHE A 106 -15.81 0.86 -8.08
N ILE A 107 -15.15 1.24 -9.16
CA ILE A 107 -13.95 2.08 -9.09
C ILE A 107 -14.30 3.52 -8.77
N LEU A 108 -13.50 4.13 -7.90
CA LEU A 108 -13.58 5.55 -7.54
C LEU A 108 -13.35 6.42 -8.79
N LYS A 109 -14.36 7.22 -9.15
CA LYS A 109 -14.34 8.11 -10.32
C LYS A 109 -14.21 9.58 -9.95
N LYS A 110 -14.63 9.93 -8.74
CA LYS A 110 -14.57 11.30 -8.21
C LYS A 110 -14.15 11.23 -6.76
N ILE A 111 -13.42 12.23 -6.31
CA ILE A 111 -13.10 12.40 -4.90
C ILE A 111 -14.41 12.66 -4.16
N PRO A 112 -14.70 11.89 -3.09
CA PRO A 112 -15.85 12.14 -2.23
C PRO A 112 -15.72 13.48 -1.50
N SER A 113 -16.82 14.22 -1.35
CA SER A 113 -16.81 15.50 -0.66
C SER A 113 -16.45 15.41 0.81
N GLU A 114 -16.66 14.26 1.43
CA GLU A 114 -16.26 13.99 2.82
C GLU A 114 -14.73 13.97 3.02
N TRP A 115 -13.95 14.00 1.93
CA TRP A 115 -12.49 14.09 2.00
C TRP A 115 -11.97 15.53 2.01
N ASP A 116 -12.83 16.53 1.75
CA ASP A 116 -12.41 17.94 1.61
C ASP A 116 -11.75 18.50 2.87
N GLU A 117 -12.05 17.93 4.05
CA GLU A 117 -11.49 18.32 5.36
C GLU A 117 -10.31 17.41 5.79
N THR A 118 -9.79 16.58 4.89
CA THR A 118 -8.68 15.66 5.19
C THR A 118 -7.45 15.96 4.34
N ASP A 119 -6.26 15.74 4.91
CA ASP A 119 -4.99 15.92 4.18
C ASP A 119 -4.55 14.63 3.49
N VAL A 120 -4.88 13.47 4.07
CA VAL A 120 -4.46 12.16 3.57
C VAL A 120 -5.57 11.13 3.73
N VAL A 121 -5.81 10.33 2.69
CA VAL A 121 -6.72 9.19 2.75
C VAL A 121 -5.95 7.89 2.51
N LEU A 122 -6.03 6.98 3.46
CA LEU A 122 -5.39 5.66 3.39
C LEU A 122 -6.43 4.58 3.05
N GLY A 123 -5.96 3.48 2.49
CA GLY A 123 -6.77 2.29 2.27
C GLY A 123 -7.24 1.63 3.57
N GLN A 124 -8.05 0.59 3.43
CA GLN A 124 -8.59 -0.14 4.57
C GLN A 124 -7.47 -0.84 5.38
N LYS A 125 -7.53 -0.68 6.71
CA LYS A 125 -6.59 -1.36 7.61
C LYS A 125 -6.78 -2.87 7.62
N MET A 126 -5.70 -3.63 7.55
CA MET A 126 -5.66 -5.06 7.77
C MET A 126 -5.47 -5.36 9.25
N LYS A 127 -6.38 -6.15 9.84
CA LYS A 127 -6.26 -6.63 11.23
C LYS A 127 -5.36 -7.86 11.30
N VAL A 128 -4.44 -7.88 12.28
CA VAL A 128 -3.49 -8.98 12.50
C VAL A 128 -3.82 -9.84 13.72
N ASN A 129 -4.90 -9.55 14.42
CA ASN A 129 -5.29 -10.21 15.67
C ASN A 129 -6.42 -11.26 15.52
N ASN A 130 -6.65 -11.78 14.32
CA ASN A 130 -7.71 -12.74 14.02
C ASN A 130 -7.16 -14.06 13.42
N TRP A 131 -6.07 -14.57 13.97
CA TRP A 131 -5.46 -15.77 13.43
C TRP A 131 -6.25 -17.01 13.83
N LYS A 132 -6.56 -17.86 12.83
CA LYS A 132 -7.06 -19.20 13.07
C LYS A 132 -5.93 -20.09 13.60
N LEU A 133 -6.23 -21.00 14.51
CA LEU A 133 -5.24 -21.96 15.07
C LEU A 133 -4.48 -22.72 13.96
N SER A 134 -5.19 -23.13 12.89
CA SER A 134 -4.56 -23.79 11.74
C SER A 134 -3.44 -22.95 11.09
N LYS A 135 -3.63 -21.63 11.04
CA LYS A 135 -2.65 -20.69 10.50
C LYS A 135 -1.42 -20.54 11.43
N ILE A 136 -1.69 -20.51 12.75
CA ILE A 136 -0.64 -20.48 13.78
C ILE A 136 0.23 -21.74 13.68
N PHE A 137 -0.38 -22.92 13.63
CA PHE A 137 0.35 -24.17 13.51
C PHE A 137 1.14 -24.30 12.20
N LYS A 138 0.60 -23.77 11.11
CA LYS A 138 1.29 -23.80 9.81
C LYS A 138 2.56 -22.90 9.78
N HIS A 139 2.50 -21.71 10.37
CA HIS A 139 3.53 -20.68 10.22
C HIS A 139 4.38 -20.44 11.48
N ALA A 140 3.85 -20.77 12.67
CA ALA A 140 4.45 -20.40 13.94
C ALA A 140 4.48 -21.53 14.97
N LYS A 141 4.44 -22.81 14.56
CA LYS A 141 4.37 -23.97 15.47
C LYS A 141 5.39 -23.92 16.61
N LYS A 142 6.66 -23.68 16.32
CA LYS A 142 7.72 -23.59 17.33
C LYS A 142 7.48 -22.43 18.30
N LYS A 143 7.15 -21.26 17.79
CA LYS A 143 6.86 -20.06 18.59
C LYS A 143 5.63 -20.28 19.49
N PHE A 144 4.59 -20.91 18.96
CA PHE A 144 3.40 -21.24 19.72
C PHE A 144 3.67 -22.21 20.86
N LEU A 145 4.47 -23.24 20.62
CA LEU A 145 4.84 -24.23 21.65
C LEU A 145 5.70 -23.63 22.77
N LEU A 146 6.57 -22.68 22.44
CA LEU A 146 7.42 -22.00 23.41
C LEU A 146 6.66 -20.94 24.23
N ASN A 147 5.80 -20.18 23.58
CA ASN A 147 5.07 -19.07 24.19
C ASN A 147 3.63 -18.98 23.67
N PRO A 148 2.73 -19.87 24.09
CA PRO A 148 1.34 -19.88 23.58
C PRO A 148 0.57 -18.59 23.89
N SER A 149 0.93 -17.89 24.97
CA SER A 149 0.32 -16.62 25.36
C SER A 149 0.45 -15.50 24.30
N TYR A 150 1.51 -15.52 23.49
CA TYR A 150 1.67 -14.52 22.41
C TYR A 150 0.57 -14.61 21.35
N PHE A 151 -0.07 -15.76 21.23
CA PHE A 151 -1.10 -16.02 20.23
C PHE A 151 -2.53 -15.85 20.77
N ILE A 152 -2.68 -15.43 22.02
CA ILE A 152 -3.97 -14.95 22.55
C ILE A 152 -4.30 -13.65 21.78
N LYS A 153 -5.58 -13.51 21.40
CA LYS A 153 -6.05 -12.41 20.53
C LYS A 153 -5.63 -11.01 21.03
N SER A 154 -5.62 -10.80 22.36
CA SER A 154 -5.20 -9.54 22.97
C SER A 154 -3.71 -9.21 22.79
N ASN A 155 -2.88 -10.23 22.59
CA ASN A 155 -1.43 -10.09 22.48
C ASN A 155 -0.91 -10.14 21.05
N GLN A 156 -1.82 -10.41 20.08
CA GLN A 156 -1.47 -10.40 18.67
C GLN A 156 -1.36 -8.96 18.18
N ASN A 157 -0.14 -8.53 17.90
CA ASN A 157 0.19 -7.19 17.41
C ASN A 157 0.93 -7.26 16.06
N ILE A 158 1.25 -6.09 15.51
CA ILE A 158 1.96 -5.97 14.23
C ILE A 158 3.32 -6.63 14.29
N LYS A 159 4.07 -6.45 15.40
CA LYS A 159 5.41 -7.07 15.56
C LYS A 159 5.33 -8.60 15.46
N LEU A 160 4.42 -9.23 16.21
CA LEU A 160 4.24 -10.68 16.13
C LEU A 160 3.90 -11.14 14.70
N HIS A 161 3.04 -10.39 14.00
CA HIS A 161 2.70 -10.67 12.62
C HIS A 161 3.94 -10.69 11.71
N PHE A 162 4.77 -9.65 11.79
CA PHE A 162 5.99 -9.57 11.00
C PHE A 162 6.98 -10.68 11.35
N ASP A 163 7.20 -10.95 12.62
CA ASP A 163 8.11 -12.01 13.08
C ASP A 163 7.71 -13.39 12.57
N VAL A 164 6.41 -13.64 12.42
CA VAL A 164 5.90 -14.93 11.94
C VAL A 164 5.96 -15.06 10.43
N PHE A 165 5.64 -14.00 9.68
CA PHE A 165 5.51 -14.09 8.23
C PHE A 165 6.74 -13.64 7.45
N HIS A 166 7.57 -12.79 8.04
CA HIS A 166 8.72 -12.19 7.36
C HIS A 166 10.06 -12.61 7.99
N GLY A 167 10.05 -13.10 9.22
CA GLY A 167 11.22 -13.58 9.97
C GLY A 167 11.47 -12.81 11.25
N ASP A 168 11.93 -13.55 12.27
CA ASP A 168 12.18 -13.03 13.61
C ASP A 168 13.15 -11.86 13.61
N GLY A 169 12.73 -10.74 14.21
CA GLY A 169 13.54 -9.55 14.41
C GLY A 169 13.88 -8.77 13.15
N LEU A 170 13.31 -9.10 11.98
CA LEU A 170 13.57 -8.32 10.77
C LEU A 170 12.97 -6.93 10.85
N ILE A 171 11.77 -6.79 11.43
CA ILE A 171 11.18 -5.46 11.63
C ILE A 171 11.99 -4.62 12.62
N ASP A 172 12.56 -5.23 13.66
CA ASP A 172 13.43 -4.54 14.63
C ASP A 172 14.70 -4.01 13.93
N LYS A 173 15.29 -4.80 13.02
CA LYS A 173 16.44 -4.35 12.22
C LYS A 173 16.07 -3.19 11.30
N ALA A 174 14.89 -3.25 10.66
CA ALA A 174 14.41 -2.15 9.82
C ALA A 174 14.17 -0.87 10.63
N ILE A 175 13.59 -0.96 11.81
CA ILE A 175 13.37 0.18 12.70
C ILE A 175 14.69 0.79 13.16
N ASN A 176 15.73 0.00 13.38
CA ASN A 176 17.01 0.51 13.87
C ASN A 176 17.78 1.39 12.87
N VAL A 177 17.38 1.42 11.60
CA VAL A 177 17.95 2.34 10.60
C VAL A 177 17.21 3.69 10.51
N LEU A 178 16.09 3.85 11.22
CA LEU A 178 15.35 5.09 11.32
C LEU A 178 16.03 6.08 12.28
N ASP A 179 15.71 7.36 12.13
CA ASP A 179 16.06 8.39 13.09
C ASP A 179 15.44 8.12 14.47
N GLU A 180 16.02 8.68 15.53
CA GLU A 180 15.65 8.32 16.91
C GLU A 180 14.17 8.59 17.23
N ALA A 181 13.63 9.71 16.76
CA ALA A 181 12.22 10.07 16.95
C ALA A 181 11.30 9.04 16.27
N ASP A 182 11.50 8.81 14.97
CA ASP A 182 10.72 7.87 14.18
C ASP A 182 10.84 6.44 14.70
N ARG A 183 12.05 6.06 15.19
CA ARG A 183 12.30 4.73 15.77
C ARG A 183 11.47 4.48 17.01
N LYS A 184 11.34 5.47 17.89
CA LYS A 184 10.55 5.36 19.11
C LYS A 184 9.07 5.17 18.76
N ASP A 185 8.53 6.05 17.93
CA ASP A 185 7.12 6.07 17.56
C ASP A 185 6.74 4.79 16.78
N PHE A 186 7.59 4.35 15.88
CA PHE A 186 7.33 3.13 15.11
C PHE A 186 7.43 1.86 15.97
N LYS A 187 8.36 1.80 16.93
CA LYS A 187 8.41 0.73 17.93
C LYS A 187 7.14 0.66 18.74
N GLU A 188 6.68 1.79 19.26
CA GLU A 188 5.44 1.88 20.02
C GLU A 188 4.25 1.42 19.19
N PHE A 189 4.14 1.89 17.95
CA PHE A 189 3.10 1.50 17.02
C PHE A 189 3.04 -0.01 16.79
N ILE A 190 4.14 -0.67 16.44
CA ILE A 190 4.14 -2.12 16.14
C ILE A 190 3.87 -3.01 17.35
N LEU A 191 4.18 -2.53 18.56
CA LEU A 191 3.94 -3.27 19.80
C LEU A 191 2.50 -3.12 20.32
N ASN A 192 1.88 -1.96 20.12
CA ASN A 192 0.58 -1.66 20.69
C ASN A 192 -0.58 -1.84 19.68
N GLU A 193 -0.30 -1.66 18.38
CA GLU A 193 -1.34 -1.77 17.37
C GLU A 193 -1.50 -3.19 16.82
N ASN A 194 -2.74 -3.53 16.47
CA ASN A 194 -3.11 -4.82 15.89
C ASN A 194 -3.70 -4.72 14.48
N SER A 195 -3.52 -3.57 13.85
CA SER A 195 -3.94 -3.32 12.47
C SER A 195 -3.04 -2.28 11.80
N PHE A 196 -2.82 -2.43 10.51
CA PHE A 196 -2.04 -1.48 9.71
C PHE A 196 -2.54 -1.45 8.26
N ASN A 197 -2.22 -0.39 7.53
CA ASN A 197 -2.42 -0.34 6.09
C ASN A 197 -1.27 -1.11 5.42
N ARG A 198 -1.58 -2.24 4.81
CA ARG A 198 -0.57 -3.09 4.15
C ARG A 198 -0.21 -2.62 2.75
N GLU A 199 -1.07 -1.82 2.14
CA GLU A 199 -0.88 -1.31 0.80
C GLU A 199 -0.25 0.09 0.89
N ASN A 200 0.81 0.33 0.14
CA ASN A 200 1.47 1.65 0.05
C ASN A 200 0.69 2.59 -0.88
N LEU A 201 -0.63 2.56 -0.81
CA LEU A 201 -1.52 3.30 -1.67
C LEU A 201 -2.30 4.33 -0.84
N PHE A 202 -2.34 5.56 -1.33
CA PHE A 202 -2.96 6.67 -0.60
C PHE A 202 -3.39 7.78 -1.56
N PHE A 203 -4.20 8.71 -1.04
CA PHE A 203 -4.41 10.03 -1.61
C PHE A 203 -3.79 11.10 -0.69
N LEU A 204 -3.26 12.16 -1.26
CA LEU A 204 -2.76 13.35 -0.58
C LEU A 204 -3.14 14.61 -1.36
#